data_08cb0018bfbe0b64177577766f4253b2
#
_entry.id   08cb0018bfbe0b64177577766f4253b2
#
_cell.length_a   1.000
_cell.length_b   1.000
_cell.length_c   1.000
_cell.angle_alpha   90.00
_cell.angle_beta   90.00
_cell.angle_gamma   90.00
#
_symmetry.space_group_name_H-M   'P 1'
#
loop_
_entity.id
_entity.type
_entity.pdbx_description
1 polymer ?
#
loop_
_entity_poly.entity_id
_entity_poly.type
_entity_poly.pdbx_seq_one_letter_code
_entity_poly.pdbx_strand_id
1 'polypeptide(L)'
;MLLAFDTATPFVTVALYDADDDGVVAERRSEQRMRHGEQLAPLIEQVLTDGGIVRQDLTALAVGVGPGPFTGLRVGLVTARTLAFVLEIPVYGVCSLDVVALEAALGSSPVGRDFVVATDARRKEVYLASYDDQGRRLDGPDVVRPAEAATDAPVAGEGAVLYPDAFPDGRSPVLPSAAWLARAVAGELAELHDPEPMYLRRPDAAAPGAPKRVL
;
A
#
# COMPACT_ATOMS: atom_id res chain seq x y z
N MET A 1 -13.71 6.98 -14.14
CA MET A 1 -13.16 5.75 -13.54
C MET A 1 -11.81 6.01 -12.89
N LEU A 2 -11.58 5.52 -11.68
CA LEU A 2 -10.33 5.59 -10.94
C LEU A 2 -9.62 4.23 -10.96
N LEU A 3 -8.37 4.18 -11.40
CA LEU A 3 -7.53 3.00 -11.29
C LEU A 3 -6.61 3.12 -10.08
N ALA A 4 -6.68 2.15 -9.16
CA ALA A 4 -5.86 2.10 -7.96
C ALA A 4 -4.94 0.87 -7.95
N PHE A 5 -3.72 1.00 -7.42
CA PHE A 5 -2.84 -0.14 -7.20
C PHE A 5 -1.79 0.12 -6.11
N ASP A 6 -1.42 -0.96 -5.42
CA ASP A 6 -0.38 -0.94 -4.40
C ASP A 6 0.65 -2.05 -4.66
N THR A 7 1.92 -1.71 -4.45
CA THR A 7 3.08 -2.58 -4.63
C THR A 7 4.05 -2.49 -3.43
N ALA A 8 3.57 -1.96 -2.30
CA ALA A 8 4.36 -1.79 -1.07
C ALA A 8 4.57 -3.11 -0.30
N THR A 9 3.80 -4.14 -0.62
CA THR A 9 3.90 -5.48 -0.01
C THR A 9 4.51 -6.49 -1.00
N PRO A 10 4.75 -7.75 -0.60
CA PRO A 10 5.19 -8.78 -1.54
C PRO A 10 4.22 -9.08 -2.68
N PHE A 11 2.98 -8.64 -2.57
CA PHE A 11 1.93 -8.82 -3.58
C PHE A 11 1.61 -7.49 -4.26
N VAL A 12 1.08 -7.58 -5.47
CA VAL A 12 0.48 -6.47 -6.20
C VAL A 12 -1.03 -6.56 -6.03
N THR A 13 -1.68 -5.45 -5.72
CA THR A 13 -3.14 -5.34 -5.75
C THR A 13 -3.53 -4.22 -6.71
N VAL A 14 -4.59 -4.43 -7.48
CA VAL A 14 -5.09 -3.48 -8.50
C VAL A 14 -6.61 -3.47 -8.44
N ALA A 15 -7.23 -2.30 -8.48
CA ALA A 15 -8.68 -2.16 -8.55
C ALA A 15 -9.09 -1.07 -9.54
N LEU A 16 -10.24 -1.28 -10.15
CA LEU A 16 -10.99 -0.29 -10.92
C LEU A 16 -12.19 0.12 -10.08
N TYR A 17 -12.39 1.42 -9.94
CA TYR A 17 -13.41 2.01 -9.08
C TYR A 17 -14.20 3.08 -9.82
N ASP A 18 -15.51 3.03 -9.67
CA ASP A 18 -16.41 4.06 -10.15
C ASP A 18 -16.73 5.04 -9.01
N ALA A 19 -16.22 6.27 -9.12
CA ALA A 19 -16.43 7.28 -8.10
C ALA A 19 -17.85 7.88 -8.10
N ASP A 20 -18.56 7.77 -9.22
CA ASP A 20 -19.93 8.28 -9.35
C ASP A 20 -20.92 7.35 -8.64
N ASP A 21 -20.70 6.04 -8.74
CA ASP A 21 -21.54 5.00 -8.12
C ASP A 21 -20.98 4.48 -6.77
N ASP A 22 -19.86 5.05 -6.29
CA ASP A 22 -19.14 4.59 -5.08
C ASP A 22 -18.89 3.07 -5.09
N GLY A 23 -18.51 2.54 -6.23
CA GLY A 23 -18.47 1.11 -6.49
C GLY A 23 -17.12 0.56 -6.96
N VAL A 24 -16.70 -0.56 -6.38
CA VAL A 24 -15.59 -1.36 -6.90
C VAL A 24 -16.09 -2.15 -8.12
N VAL A 25 -15.58 -1.81 -9.30
CA VAL A 25 -15.94 -2.47 -10.57
C VAL A 25 -15.20 -3.79 -10.71
N ALA A 26 -13.92 -3.79 -10.42
CA ALA A 26 -13.08 -4.98 -10.46
C ALA A 26 -11.91 -4.83 -9.49
N GLU A 27 -11.47 -5.91 -8.87
CA GLU A 27 -10.24 -5.99 -8.07
C GLU A 27 -9.50 -7.29 -8.38
N ARG A 28 -8.17 -7.20 -8.47
CA ARG A 28 -7.27 -8.33 -8.68
C ARG A 28 -6.06 -8.21 -7.75
N ARG A 29 -5.57 -9.36 -7.33
CA ARG A 29 -4.32 -9.48 -6.58
C ARG A 29 -3.40 -10.49 -7.25
N SER A 30 -2.11 -10.23 -7.20
CA SER A 30 -1.12 -11.17 -7.71
C SER A 30 -1.09 -12.45 -6.86
N GLU A 31 -0.91 -13.59 -7.52
CA GLU A 31 -0.75 -14.89 -6.84
C GLU A 31 0.70 -15.11 -6.38
N GLN A 32 1.66 -14.55 -7.11
CA GLN A 32 3.08 -14.76 -6.87
C GLN A 32 3.68 -13.58 -6.10
N ARG A 33 4.48 -13.92 -5.09
CA ARG A 33 5.22 -12.93 -4.29
C ARG A 33 6.41 -12.36 -5.08
N MET A 34 6.73 -11.08 -4.84
CA MET A 34 7.98 -10.41 -5.26
C MET A 34 8.19 -10.27 -6.78
N ARG A 35 7.16 -10.39 -7.61
CA ARG A 35 7.25 -10.24 -9.07
C ARG A 35 6.50 -9.00 -9.58
N HIS A 36 6.64 -7.89 -8.89
CA HIS A 36 5.86 -6.66 -9.17
C HIS A 36 5.96 -6.20 -10.63
N GLY A 37 7.18 -6.16 -11.19
CA GLY A 37 7.42 -5.70 -12.56
C GLY A 37 6.81 -6.59 -13.64
N GLU A 38 6.63 -7.90 -13.36
CA GLU A 38 6.04 -8.86 -14.29
C GLU A 38 4.51 -8.92 -14.19
N GLN A 39 3.95 -8.52 -13.03
CA GLN A 39 2.53 -8.75 -12.71
C GLN A 39 1.68 -7.49 -12.77
N LEU A 40 2.23 -6.30 -12.49
CA LEU A 40 1.43 -5.08 -12.40
C LEU A 40 0.70 -4.75 -13.71
N ALA A 41 1.40 -4.70 -14.83
CA ALA A 41 0.79 -4.38 -16.12
C ALA A 41 -0.28 -5.40 -16.55
N PRO A 42 -0.04 -6.73 -16.47
CA PRO A 42 -1.10 -7.72 -16.74
C PRO A 42 -2.32 -7.58 -15.82
N LEU A 43 -2.15 -7.26 -14.53
CA LEU A 43 -3.27 -7.07 -13.61
C LEU A 43 -4.07 -5.82 -13.96
N ILE A 44 -3.40 -4.72 -14.35
CA ILE A 44 -4.08 -3.52 -14.85
C ILE A 44 -4.94 -3.86 -16.08
N GLU A 45 -4.39 -4.54 -17.07
CA GLU A 45 -5.15 -4.95 -18.26
C GLU A 45 -6.35 -5.85 -17.91
N GLN A 46 -6.19 -6.74 -16.92
CA GLN A 46 -7.28 -7.60 -16.46
C GLN A 46 -8.43 -6.80 -15.83
N VAL A 47 -8.15 -5.86 -14.92
CA VAL A 47 -9.22 -5.08 -14.27
C VAL A 47 -9.92 -4.15 -15.26
N LEU A 48 -9.21 -3.59 -16.25
CA LEU A 48 -9.81 -2.82 -17.34
C LEU A 48 -10.74 -3.70 -18.20
N THR A 49 -10.29 -4.90 -18.55
CA THR A 49 -11.10 -5.88 -19.30
C THR A 49 -12.33 -6.30 -18.52
N ASP A 50 -12.19 -6.63 -17.23
CA ASP A 50 -13.30 -7.01 -16.36
C ASP A 50 -14.32 -5.88 -16.21
N GLY A 51 -13.87 -4.64 -16.19
CA GLY A 51 -14.73 -3.45 -16.16
C GLY A 51 -15.31 -3.05 -17.53
N GLY A 52 -14.87 -3.70 -18.61
CA GLY A 52 -15.36 -3.41 -19.97
C GLY A 52 -14.96 -2.02 -20.47
N ILE A 53 -13.85 -1.45 -19.98
CA ILE A 53 -13.36 -0.12 -20.33
C ILE A 53 -11.95 -0.17 -20.94
N VAL A 54 -11.54 0.92 -21.55
CA VAL A 54 -10.18 1.14 -22.04
C VAL A 54 -9.46 2.17 -21.17
N ARG A 55 -8.13 2.21 -21.25
CA ARG A 55 -7.33 3.14 -20.43
C ARG A 55 -7.67 4.62 -20.62
N GLN A 56 -8.26 4.98 -21.77
CA GLN A 56 -8.69 6.36 -22.06
C GLN A 56 -9.93 6.77 -21.24
N ASP A 57 -10.66 5.83 -20.67
CA ASP A 57 -11.82 6.08 -19.79
C ASP A 57 -11.41 6.36 -18.34
N LEU A 58 -10.11 6.22 -18.03
CA LEU A 58 -9.58 6.56 -16.72
C LEU A 58 -9.54 8.08 -16.56
N THR A 59 -9.96 8.55 -15.38
CA THR A 59 -10.00 9.98 -15.03
C THR A 59 -9.04 10.34 -13.91
N ALA A 60 -8.56 9.34 -13.15
CA ALA A 60 -7.56 9.52 -12.10
C ALA A 60 -6.85 8.20 -11.77
N LEU A 61 -5.70 8.31 -11.11
CA LEU A 61 -4.94 7.18 -10.56
C LEU A 61 -4.75 7.35 -9.06
N ALA A 62 -4.79 6.22 -8.33
CA ALA A 62 -4.39 6.12 -6.93
C ALA A 62 -3.24 5.12 -6.78
N VAL A 63 -2.21 5.47 -6.03
CA VAL A 63 -1.04 4.60 -5.84
C VAL A 63 -0.60 4.56 -4.39
N GLY A 64 -0.32 3.35 -3.88
CA GLY A 64 0.32 3.19 -2.58
C GLY A 64 1.76 3.73 -2.62
N VAL A 65 2.06 4.71 -1.74
CA VAL A 65 3.41 5.30 -1.65
C VAL A 65 4.30 4.57 -0.66
N GLY A 66 3.79 3.52 -0.03
CA GLY A 66 4.49 2.80 1.04
C GLY A 66 4.09 3.25 2.44
N PRO A 67 4.90 2.94 3.44
CA PRO A 67 6.25 2.36 3.36
C PRO A 67 6.27 0.91 2.86
N GLY A 68 7.40 0.50 2.28
CA GLY A 68 7.54 -0.84 1.73
C GLY A 68 8.91 -1.08 1.08
N PRO A 69 9.15 -2.29 0.52
CA PRO A 69 10.39 -2.63 -0.16
C PRO A 69 10.66 -1.72 -1.35
N PHE A 70 11.88 -1.19 -1.41
CA PHE A 70 12.35 -0.21 -2.38
C PHE A 70 12.01 -0.54 -3.84
N THR A 71 12.26 -1.80 -4.26
CA THR A 71 12.01 -2.21 -5.65
C THR A 71 10.52 -2.26 -5.97
N GLY A 72 9.69 -2.80 -5.06
CA GLY A 72 8.25 -2.85 -5.22
C GLY A 72 7.65 -1.46 -5.37
N LEU A 73 7.94 -0.57 -4.43
CA LEU A 73 7.44 0.82 -4.45
C LEU A 73 7.75 1.52 -5.78
N ARG A 74 8.98 1.38 -6.28
CA ARG A 74 9.36 2.01 -7.54
C ARG A 74 8.59 1.50 -8.74
N VAL A 75 8.29 0.20 -8.80
CA VAL A 75 7.48 -0.36 -9.89
C VAL A 75 6.11 0.30 -9.92
N GLY A 76 5.42 0.37 -8.79
CA GLY A 76 4.11 1.03 -8.70
C GLY A 76 4.19 2.52 -9.06
N LEU A 77 5.04 3.27 -8.38
CA LEU A 77 5.13 4.72 -8.54
C LEU A 77 5.55 5.16 -9.94
N VAL A 78 6.52 4.45 -10.56
CA VAL A 78 6.92 4.75 -11.95
C VAL A 78 5.78 4.44 -12.91
N THR A 79 5.08 3.32 -12.72
CA THR A 79 3.92 2.96 -13.55
C THR A 79 2.81 4.02 -13.41
N ALA A 80 2.46 4.42 -12.18
CA ALA A 80 1.45 5.45 -11.92
C ALA A 80 1.79 6.77 -12.60
N ARG A 81 3.00 7.28 -12.38
CA ARG A 81 3.47 8.55 -12.95
C ARG A 81 3.52 8.51 -14.49
N THR A 82 3.92 7.37 -15.06
CA THR A 82 3.96 7.21 -16.51
C THR A 82 2.57 7.20 -17.11
N LEU A 83 1.64 6.44 -16.52
CA LEU A 83 0.24 6.41 -16.97
C LEU A 83 -0.42 7.78 -16.83
N ALA A 84 -0.26 8.45 -15.69
CA ALA A 84 -0.79 9.78 -15.44
C ALA A 84 -0.28 10.79 -16.49
N PHE A 85 1.01 10.76 -16.79
CA PHE A 85 1.63 11.63 -17.80
C PHE A 85 1.08 11.37 -19.21
N VAL A 86 0.97 10.09 -19.62
CA VAL A 86 0.50 9.71 -20.97
C VAL A 86 -0.98 9.97 -21.16
N LEU A 87 -1.78 9.80 -20.11
CA LEU A 87 -3.24 10.00 -20.16
C LEU A 87 -3.67 11.42 -19.78
N GLU A 88 -2.73 12.26 -19.33
CA GLU A 88 -2.97 13.62 -18.87
C GLU A 88 -4.00 13.69 -17.73
N ILE A 89 -3.96 12.72 -16.80
CA ILE A 89 -4.86 12.62 -15.66
C ILE A 89 -4.11 12.77 -14.32
N PRO A 90 -4.77 13.20 -13.24
CA PRO A 90 -4.16 13.30 -11.93
C PRO A 90 -3.80 11.92 -11.34
N VAL A 91 -2.77 11.92 -10.47
CA VAL A 91 -2.35 10.76 -9.70
C VAL A 91 -2.19 11.16 -8.23
N TYR A 92 -2.77 10.36 -7.34
CA TYR A 92 -2.76 10.57 -5.90
C TYR A 92 -2.04 9.43 -5.19
N GLY A 93 -1.14 9.79 -4.28
CA GLY A 93 -0.45 8.84 -3.41
C GLY A 93 -1.19 8.68 -2.07
N VAL A 94 -1.21 7.49 -1.51
CA VAL A 94 -1.72 7.23 -0.15
C VAL A 94 -0.73 6.32 0.58
N CYS A 95 -0.50 6.58 1.87
CA CYS A 95 0.27 5.68 2.71
C CYS A 95 -0.36 4.29 2.76
N SER A 96 0.40 3.24 2.45
CA SER A 96 -0.12 1.87 2.38
C SER A 96 -0.62 1.34 3.74
N LEU A 97 -0.09 1.86 4.87
CA LEU A 97 -0.60 1.55 6.19
C LEU A 97 -1.98 2.19 6.43
N ASP A 98 -2.20 3.41 5.92
CA ASP A 98 -3.50 4.09 6.03
C ASP A 98 -4.59 3.32 5.27
N VAL A 99 -4.23 2.71 4.13
CA VAL A 99 -5.16 1.83 3.37
C VAL A 99 -5.59 0.63 4.21
N VAL A 100 -4.63 -0.02 4.89
CA VAL A 100 -4.92 -1.13 5.82
C VAL A 100 -5.79 -0.65 6.98
N ALA A 101 -5.50 0.53 7.52
CA ALA A 101 -6.24 1.10 8.64
C ALA A 101 -7.70 1.42 8.27
N LEU A 102 -7.93 2.02 7.11
CA LEU A 102 -9.29 2.31 6.63
C LEU A 102 -10.13 1.03 6.48
N GLU A 103 -9.57 -0.03 5.92
CA GLU A 103 -10.27 -1.31 5.82
C GLU A 103 -10.52 -1.94 7.20
N ALA A 104 -9.56 -1.82 8.14
CA ALA A 104 -9.71 -2.32 9.50
C ALA A 104 -10.77 -1.54 10.30
N ALA A 105 -10.90 -0.24 10.06
CA ALA A 105 -11.85 0.63 10.75
C ALA A 105 -13.25 0.61 10.13
N LEU A 106 -13.35 0.62 8.81
CA LEU A 106 -14.60 0.87 8.07
C LEU A 106 -15.10 -0.33 7.27
N GLY A 107 -14.33 -1.42 7.24
CA GLY A 107 -14.68 -2.64 6.51
C GLY A 107 -15.83 -3.43 7.13
N SER A 108 -16.05 -4.63 6.60
CA SER A 108 -17.18 -5.49 7.02
C SER A 108 -17.07 -6.02 8.47
N SER A 109 -15.89 -5.93 9.09
CA SER A 109 -15.63 -6.36 10.46
C SER A 109 -14.76 -5.33 11.19
N PRO A 110 -15.33 -4.15 11.55
CA PRO A 110 -14.58 -3.06 12.13
C PRO A 110 -13.91 -3.43 13.45
N VAL A 111 -12.70 -2.89 13.69
CA VAL A 111 -11.99 -3.06 14.96
C VAL A 111 -12.73 -2.35 16.12
N GLY A 112 -13.33 -1.18 15.85
CA GLY A 112 -14.25 -0.49 16.78
C GLY A 112 -13.56 0.18 17.99
N ARG A 113 -12.25 0.31 17.99
CA ARG A 113 -11.44 1.03 18.99
C ARG A 113 -10.09 1.38 18.39
N ASP A 114 -9.28 2.18 19.07
CA ASP A 114 -7.91 2.48 18.66
C ASP A 114 -7.12 1.20 18.44
N PHE A 115 -6.30 1.18 17.39
CA PHE A 115 -5.55 0.01 16.97
C PHE A 115 -4.21 0.40 16.31
N VAL A 116 -3.43 -0.60 16.00
CA VAL A 116 -2.14 -0.46 15.34
C VAL A 116 -2.18 -1.16 13.98
N VAL A 117 -1.51 -0.60 12.99
CA VAL A 117 -1.17 -1.30 11.74
C VAL A 117 0.31 -1.62 11.76
N ALA A 118 0.65 -2.89 11.53
CA ALA A 118 2.02 -3.35 11.43
C ALA A 118 2.22 -4.17 10.15
N THR A 119 3.21 -3.80 9.32
CA THR A 119 3.57 -4.52 8.09
C THR A 119 5.05 -4.90 8.08
N ASP A 120 5.45 -5.90 7.29
CA ASP A 120 6.83 -6.41 7.26
C ASP A 120 7.82 -5.35 6.70
N ALA A 121 8.71 -4.87 7.54
CA ALA A 121 9.81 -3.99 7.13
C ALA A 121 11.11 -4.73 6.81
N ARG A 122 11.08 -6.08 6.74
CA ARG A 122 12.25 -6.94 6.63
C ARG A 122 13.18 -6.84 7.85
N ARG A 123 14.23 -7.66 7.89
CA ARG A 123 15.27 -7.66 8.93
C ARG A 123 14.74 -7.81 10.36
N LYS A 124 13.62 -8.52 10.52
CA LYS A 124 12.92 -8.70 11.80
C LYS A 124 12.42 -7.38 12.40
N GLU A 125 11.99 -6.45 11.56
CA GLU A 125 11.38 -5.18 11.91
C GLU A 125 10.03 -5.03 11.21
N VAL A 126 9.19 -4.14 11.70
CA VAL A 126 7.89 -3.79 11.12
C VAL A 126 7.82 -2.29 10.83
N TYR A 127 7.11 -1.92 9.79
CA TYR A 127 6.54 -0.59 9.66
C TYR A 127 5.30 -0.54 10.53
N LEU A 128 5.20 0.47 11.39
CA LEU A 128 4.15 0.55 12.40
C LEU A 128 3.59 1.95 12.49
N ALA A 129 2.27 2.06 12.58
CA ALA A 129 1.55 3.30 12.86
C ALA A 129 0.32 3.01 13.72
N SER A 130 -0.11 3.98 14.53
CA SER A 130 -1.33 3.90 15.35
C SER A 130 -2.48 4.70 14.75
N TYR A 131 -3.70 4.23 14.97
CA TYR A 131 -4.93 4.76 14.38
C TYR A 131 -6.06 4.81 15.37
N ASP A 132 -6.97 5.76 15.18
CA ASP A 132 -8.24 5.79 15.90
C ASP A 132 -9.25 4.77 15.31
N ASP A 133 -10.42 4.67 15.93
CA ASP A 133 -11.51 3.77 15.51
C ASP A 133 -12.14 4.12 14.16
N GLN A 134 -11.77 5.27 13.58
CA GLN A 134 -12.17 5.69 12.23
C GLN A 134 -11.06 5.48 11.18
N GLY A 135 -9.93 4.92 11.58
CA GLY A 135 -8.78 4.69 10.70
C GLY A 135 -7.95 5.94 10.40
N ARG A 136 -8.12 7.02 11.19
CA ARG A 136 -7.27 8.20 11.09
C ARG A 136 -5.98 7.98 11.86
N ARG A 137 -4.86 8.27 11.23
CA ARG A 137 -3.53 8.07 11.82
C ARG A 137 -3.31 9.03 13.00
N LEU A 138 -2.91 8.45 14.13
CA LEU A 138 -2.57 9.16 15.36
C LEU A 138 -1.06 9.38 15.48
N ASP A 139 -0.24 8.39 15.05
CA ASP A 139 1.22 8.44 15.14
C ASP A 139 1.88 7.51 14.11
N GLY A 140 3.13 7.81 13.75
CA GLY A 140 3.90 7.06 12.76
C GLY A 140 3.70 7.55 11.30
N PRO A 141 4.11 6.78 10.29
CA PRO A 141 4.67 5.44 10.40
C PRO A 141 6.17 5.43 10.76
N ASP A 142 6.58 4.47 11.56
CA ASP A 142 7.94 4.24 11.99
C ASP A 142 8.45 2.83 11.63
N VAL A 143 9.79 2.64 11.73
CA VAL A 143 10.42 1.32 11.63
C VAL A 143 10.88 0.90 13.01
N VAL A 144 10.30 -0.18 13.53
CA VAL A 144 10.59 -0.64 14.90
C VAL A 144 10.77 -2.16 14.94
N ARG A 145 11.44 -2.65 15.99
CA ARG A 145 11.46 -4.08 16.27
C ARG A 145 10.16 -4.50 16.93
N PRO A 146 9.53 -5.63 16.56
CA PRO A 146 8.27 -6.08 17.16
C PRO A 146 8.30 -6.13 18.68
N ALA A 147 9.40 -6.59 19.27
CA ALA A 147 9.54 -6.67 20.73
C ALA A 147 9.57 -5.29 21.43
N GLU A 148 9.97 -4.22 20.72
CA GLU A 148 9.99 -2.85 21.25
C GLU A 148 8.62 -2.18 21.14
N ALA A 149 7.76 -2.69 20.25
CA ALA A 149 6.40 -2.21 20.00
C ALA A 149 5.32 -3.21 20.43
N ALA A 150 5.68 -4.20 21.26
CA ALA A 150 4.74 -5.22 21.72
C ALA A 150 3.53 -4.59 22.42
N THR A 151 2.33 -5.05 22.08
CA THR A 151 1.08 -4.48 22.56
C THR A 151 -0.06 -5.51 22.56
N ASP A 152 -0.97 -5.39 23.53
CA ASP A 152 -2.22 -6.14 23.58
C ASP A 152 -3.37 -5.42 22.82
N ALA A 153 -3.11 -4.25 22.23
CA ALA A 153 -4.08 -3.58 21.37
C ALA A 153 -4.31 -4.40 20.09
N PRO A 154 -5.46 -4.22 19.41
CA PRO A 154 -5.68 -4.83 18.09
C PRO A 154 -4.61 -4.41 17.10
N VAL A 155 -4.10 -5.36 16.30
CA VAL A 155 -3.09 -5.10 15.28
C VAL A 155 -3.54 -5.65 13.94
N ALA A 156 -3.76 -4.77 12.96
CA ALA A 156 -3.99 -5.14 11.58
C ALA A 156 -2.66 -5.20 10.79
N GLY A 157 -2.66 -5.91 9.67
CA GLY A 157 -1.48 -6.04 8.82
C GLY A 157 -0.70 -7.34 9.02
N GLU A 158 0.27 -7.57 8.12
CA GLU A 158 1.10 -8.80 8.09
C GLU A 158 1.96 -8.97 9.37
N GLY A 159 2.27 -7.87 10.08
CA GLY A 159 3.07 -7.88 11.30
C GLY A 159 2.50 -8.75 12.41
N ALA A 160 1.17 -8.75 12.60
CA ALA A 160 0.52 -9.61 13.61
C ALA A 160 0.63 -11.10 13.27
N VAL A 161 0.63 -11.44 11.98
CA VAL A 161 0.81 -12.83 11.51
C VAL A 161 2.26 -13.29 11.68
N LEU A 162 3.23 -12.39 11.42
CA LEU A 162 4.66 -12.70 11.49
C LEU A 162 5.21 -12.74 12.92
N TYR A 163 4.62 -11.96 13.82
CA TYR A 163 5.10 -11.76 15.20
C TYR A 163 3.97 -11.88 16.23
N PRO A 164 3.28 -13.03 16.32
CA PRO A 164 2.11 -13.20 17.20
C PRO A 164 2.45 -13.05 18.69
N ASP A 165 3.70 -13.28 19.10
CA ASP A 165 4.12 -13.08 20.48
C ASP A 165 4.18 -11.59 20.87
N ALA A 166 4.46 -10.70 19.92
CA ALA A 166 4.48 -9.25 20.12
C ALA A 166 3.09 -8.62 19.89
N PHE A 167 2.27 -9.23 19.04
CA PHE A 167 0.97 -8.72 18.60
C PHE A 167 -0.10 -9.83 18.70
N PRO A 168 -0.53 -10.20 19.92
CA PRO A 168 -1.43 -11.34 20.13
C PRO A 168 -2.86 -11.11 19.63
N ASP A 169 -3.34 -9.86 19.55
CA ASP A 169 -4.67 -9.52 19.03
C ASP A 169 -4.61 -9.13 17.55
N GLY A 170 -4.26 -10.11 16.68
CA GLY A 170 -4.20 -9.91 15.24
C GLY A 170 -5.57 -9.75 14.61
N ARG A 171 -5.74 -8.74 13.75
CA ARG A 171 -6.99 -8.39 13.05
C ARG A 171 -6.80 -8.32 11.54
N SER A 172 -7.89 -8.50 10.80
CA SER A 172 -7.93 -8.22 9.37
C SER A 172 -8.05 -6.71 9.13
N PRO A 173 -7.58 -6.23 7.96
CA PRO A 173 -6.92 -6.97 6.89
C PRO A 173 -5.44 -7.23 7.17
N VAL A 174 -4.85 -8.20 6.46
CA VAL A 174 -3.42 -8.52 6.55
C VAL A 174 -2.58 -7.71 5.55
N LEU A 175 -3.15 -7.33 4.43
CA LEU A 175 -2.50 -6.64 3.32
C LEU A 175 -3.38 -5.49 2.81
N PRO A 176 -2.81 -4.43 2.24
CA PRO A 176 -3.59 -3.36 1.64
C PRO A 176 -4.41 -3.87 0.46
N SER A 177 -5.63 -3.35 0.31
CA SER A 177 -6.54 -3.59 -0.80
C SER A 177 -6.54 -2.37 -1.74
N ALA A 178 -6.44 -2.61 -3.06
CA ALA A 178 -6.54 -1.52 -4.02
C ALA A 178 -7.95 -0.91 -4.07
N ALA A 179 -8.98 -1.67 -3.71
CA ALA A 179 -10.33 -1.15 -3.57
C ALA A 179 -10.43 -0.13 -2.42
N TRP A 180 -9.79 -0.38 -1.28
CA TRP A 180 -9.73 0.58 -0.19
C TRP A 180 -8.82 1.76 -0.48
N LEU A 181 -7.75 1.56 -1.25
CA LEU A 181 -6.93 2.66 -1.77
C LEU A 181 -7.75 3.59 -2.67
N ALA A 182 -8.58 3.04 -3.56
CA ALA A 182 -9.46 3.84 -4.40
C ALA A 182 -10.49 4.64 -3.58
N ARG A 183 -11.12 4.01 -2.60
CA ARG A 183 -12.05 4.66 -1.66
C ARG A 183 -11.36 5.76 -0.85
N ALA A 184 -10.12 5.52 -0.42
CA ALA A 184 -9.34 6.51 0.32
C ALA A 184 -9.17 7.81 -0.48
N VAL A 185 -8.91 7.70 -1.79
CA VAL A 185 -8.77 8.85 -2.68
C VAL A 185 -10.12 9.46 -3.04
N ALA A 186 -11.11 8.66 -3.44
CA ALA A 186 -12.42 9.15 -3.88
C ALA A 186 -13.21 9.83 -2.75
N GLY A 187 -13.08 9.31 -1.52
CA GLY A 187 -13.76 9.84 -0.34
C GLY A 187 -12.91 10.79 0.50
N GLU A 188 -11.67 11.11 0.09
CA GLU A 188 -10.71 11.90 0.87
C GLU A 188 -10.57 11.40 2.32
N LEU A 189 -10.53 10.05 2.49
CA LEU A 189 -10.52 9.40 3.80
C LEU A 189 -9.13 9.32 4.44
N ALA A 190 -8.07 9.57 3.68
CA ALA A 190 -6.69 9.60 4.13
C ALA A 190 -5.94 10.83 3.60
N GLU A 191 -4.78 11.11 4.19
CA GLU A 191 -3.89 12.14 3.68
C GLU A 191 -3.41 11.78 2.27
N LEU A 192 -3.59 12.70 1.32
CA LEU A 192 -3.13 12.54 -0.05
C LEU A 192 -1.71 13.08 -0.18
N HIS A 193 -0.87 12.29 -0.82
CA HIS A 193 0.54 12.61 -1.06
C HIS A 193 0.82 12.71 -2.56
N ASP A 194 1.92 13.37 -2.90
CA ASP A 194 2.53 13.22 -4.22
C ASP A 194 2.92 11.75 -4.46
N PRO A 195 2.93 11.27 -5.72
CA PRO A 195 3.29 9.89 -6.06
C PRO A 195 4.81 9.68 -5.94
N GLU A 196 5.34 9.89 -4.74
CA GLU A 196 6.74 9.72 -4.36
C GLU A 196 6.88 8.68 -3.24
N PRO A 197 7.98 7.91 -3.23
CA PRO A 197 8.12 6.81 -2.29
C PRO A 197 8.35 7.30 -0.85
N MET A 198 7.57 6.80 0.08
CA MET A 198 7.75 7.02 1.51
C MET A 198 8.87 6.09 2.03
N TYR A 199 10.12 6.57 1.95
CA TYR A 199 11.27 5.84 2.45
C TYR A 199 11.52 6.14 3.92
N LEU A 200 11.16 5.21 4.80
CA LEU A 200 11.47 5.29 6.24
C LEU A 200 12.89 4.77 6.56
N ARG A 201 13.54 4.12 5.62
CA ARG A 201 14.93 3.69 5.72
C ARG A 201 15.78 4.31 4.63
N ARG A 202 17.03 4.60 4.97
CA ARG A 202 18.04 4.91 3.95
C ARG A 202 18.33 3.66 3.13
N PRO A 203 18.51 3.77 1.80
CA PRO A 203 18.96 2.67 0.97
C PRO A 203 20.25 2.04 1.51
N ASP A 204 20.34 0.71 1.47
CA ASP A 204 21.52 -0.06 1.92
C ASP A 204 22.73 0.05 0.97
N ALA A 205 22.75 0.99 0.05
CA ALA A 205 23.86 1.21 -0.84
C ALA A 205 25.08 1.66 0.00
N ALA A 206 26.01 0.74 0.22
CA ALA A 206 27.32 1.10 0.71
C ALA A 206 27.94 2.09 -0.26
N ALA A 207 28.58 3.16 0.26
CA ALA A 207 29.36 4.07 -0.57
C ALA A 207 30.33 3.23 -1.43
N PRO A 208 30.50 3.55 -2.75
CA PRO A 208 31.42 2.83 -3.60
C PRO A 208 32.79 2.77 -2.93
N GLY A 209 33.33 1.58 -2.73
CA GLY A 209 34.70 1.41 -2.25
C GLY A 209 35.66 2.12 -3.19
N ALA A 210 36.83 2.56 -2.69
CA ALA A 210 37.84 3.21 -3.50
C ALA A 210 38.11 2.41 -4.79
N PRO A 211 38.25 3.07 -5.96
CA PRO A 211 38.46 2.39 -7.22
C PRO A 211 39.70 1.51 -7.12
N LYS A 212 39.56 0.23 -7.54
CA LYS A 212 40.70 -0.67 -7.62
C LYS A 212 41.73 -0.03 -8.56
N ARG A 213 42.94 0.23 -8.06
CA ARG A 213 44.08 0.60 -8.94
C ARG A 213 44.25 -0.56 -9.92
N VAL A 214 44.05 -0.28 -11.19
CA VAL A 214 44.47 -1.15 -12.29
C VAL A 214 45.96 -0.93 -12.44
N LEU A 215 46.74 -1.97 -12.20
CA LEU A 215 48.17 -1.99 -12.49
C LEU A 215 48.37 -2.23 -13.98
#